data_7068568f255b379f3b6a2db3c75b729f
#
_entry.id   7068568f255b379f3b6a2db3c75b729f
#
_cell.length_a   1.000
_cell.length_b   1.000
_cell.length_c   1.000
_cell.angle_alpha   90.00
_cell.angle_beta   90.00
_cell.angle_gamma   90.00
#
_symmetry.space_group_name_H-M   'P 1'
#
loop_
_entity.id
_entity.type
_entity.pdbx_description
1 polymer ?
#
loop_
_entity_poly.entity_id
_entity_poly.type
_entity_poly.pdbx_seq_one_letter_code
_entity_poly.pdbx_strand_id
1 'polypeptide(L)'
;MKILQICDYAAKYRGNFIESLEYFRKNSLGDGDFMLYAFPERMTDRRNQWYFDLKKEVPAAIYKSSVKEKIRAFRKIIKENGVDTVHTHFTDMKTDMCVNIACLGLRVKKFKHYRSSFGSFGTIKKFFARLCYRSWNAVICVSPHILREAESNIVSCKPVLLNDAVYFPRMDNYEKLCKPDLGVPESAVLCFAIGYDYRLKGIDLACEAVKKLRDEGLNIYLAVCTASNTQTIAEQIRAQFGEFPEWLKLLPPRQDIASYYRAADIYIQASRSEGFCYAIVEAAYCGKTVVASDCPGMKSHAEKNFDFLWFKNGDSDSLSEKLGQAVKMSESSELSAKNRRSAIDNYSIENMSKKLYRIYAGM
;
A
#
# COMPACT_ATOMS: atom_id res chain seq x y z
N MET A 1 23.73 -10.44 9.29
CA MET A 1 23.35 -9.40 8.30
C MET A 1 23.25 -8.05 8.97
N LYS A 2 23.83 -7.02 8.37
CA LYS A 2 23.78 -5.64 8.87
C LYS A 2 23.07 -4.78 7.85
N ILE A 3 21.77 -4.51 8.08
CA ILE A 3 20.85 -4.04 7.05
C ILE A 3 20.55 -2.55 7.25
N LEU A 4 20.66 -1.76 6.17
CA LEU A 4 20.16 -0.38 6.09
C LEU A 4 18.91 -0.34 5.21
N GLN A 5 17.76 0.03 5.81
CA GLN A 5 16.52 0.30 5.11
C GLN A 5 16.45 1.80 4.77
N ILE A 6 16.54 2.16 3.49
CA ILE A 6 16.38 3.54 3.02
C ILE A 6 14.92 3.71 2.55
N CYS A 7 14.14 4.44 3.34
CA CYS A 7 12.69 4.55 3.15
C CYS A 7 12.31 5.97 2.77
N ASP A 8 11.96 6.23 1.51
CA ASP A 8 11.37 7.50 1.09
C ASP A 8 9.85 7.50 1.36
N TYR A 9 9.49 7.29 2.63
CA TYR A 9 8.14 7.11 3.12
C TYR A 9 7.82 8.15 4.19
N ALA A 10 6.71 8.85 4.05
CA ALA A 10 6.29 9.92 4.96
C ALA A 10 4.76 9.95 5.13
N ALA A 11 4.17 8.81 5.44
CA ALA A 11 2.76 8.72 5.76
C ALA A 11 2.48 9.18 7.19
N LYS A 12 1.30 9.77 7.42
CA LYS A 12 0.86 10.26 8.73
C LYS A 12 0.77 9.14 9.78
N TYR A 13 0.42 7.93 9.38
CA TYR A 13 0.29 6.77 10.25
C TYR A 13 1.28 5.67 9.85
N ARG A 14 1.71 4.92 10.86
CA ARG A 14 2.49 3.70 10.69
C ARG A 14 1.61 2.65 10.00
N GLY A 15 1.92 2.34 8.74
CA GLY A 15 1.14 1.42 7.91
C GLY A 15 1.77 0.03 7.83
N ASN A 16 1.15 -0.88 7.10
CA ASN A 16 1.62 -2.27 6.89
C ASN A 16 3.08 -2.34 6.45
N PHE A 17 3.55 -1.36 5.68
CA PHE A 17 4.94 -1.33 5.20
C PHE A 17 5.96 -1.31 6.36
N ILE A 18 5.81 -0.40 7.31
CA ILE A 18 6.72 -0.30 8.46
C ILE A 18 6.54 -1.49 9.40
N GLU A 19 5.29 -1.92 9.63
CA GLU A 19 5.01 -3.11 10.44
C GLU A 19 5.68 -4.37 9.87
N SER A 20 5.69 -4.51 8.54
CA SER A 20 6.37 -5.64 7.88
C SER A 20 7.89 -5.63 8.09
N LEU A 21 8.52 -4.46 8.03
CA LEU A 21 9.95 -4.34 8.29
C LEU A 21 10.29 -4.56 9.75
N GLU A 22 9.47 -4.06 10.68
CA GLU A 22 9.67 -4.25 12.11
C GLU A 22 9.43 -5.70 12.53
N TYR A 23 8.44 -6.36 11.95
CA TYR A 23 8.25 -7.78 12.14
C TYR A 23 9.49 -8.59 11.68
N PHE A 24 10.00 -8.27 10.49
CA PHE A 24 11.23 -8.87 9.97
C PHE A 24 12.41 -8.64 10.93
N ARG A 25 12.61 -7.41 11.40
CA ARG A 25 13.68 -7.05 12.33
C ARG A 25 13.61 -7.87 13.63
N LYS A 26 12.40 -7.99 14.20
CA LYS A 26 12.20 -8.63 15.52
C LYS A 26 12.18 -10.16 15.46
N ASN A 27 11.82 -10.76 14.30
CA ASN A 27 11.51 -12.20 14.23
C ASN A 27 12.35 -12.99 13.23
N SER A 28 13.11 -12.33 12.34
CA SER A 28 13.88 -13.01 11.30
C SER A 28 15.38 -12.77 11.37
N LEU A 29 15.83 -11.77 12.11
CA LEU A 29 17.25 -11.51 12.33
C LEU A 29 17.74 -12.35 13.51
N GLY A 30 18.94 -12.96 13.36
CA GLY A 30 19.59 -13.75 14.38
C GLY A 30 20.51 -12.92 15.27
N ASP A 31 21.16 -13.61 16.23
CA ASP A 31 22.13 -12.99 17.11
C ASP A 31 23.29 -12.36 16.33
N GLY A 32 23.60 -11.10 16.64
CA GLY A 32 24.63 -10.33 15.95
C GLY A 32 24.18 -9.66 14.63
N ASP A 33 22.97 -9.97 14.16
CA ASP A 33 22.33 -9.24 13.07
C ASP A 33 21.70 -7.94 13.58
N PHE A 34 21.63 -6.91 12.75
CA PHE A 34 20.85 -5.71 13.06
C PHE A 34 20.28 -5.03 11.81
N MET A 35 19.29 -4.19 12.05
CA MET A 35 18.67 -3.37 11.02
C MET A 35 18.51 -1.94 11.52
N LEU A 36 18.81 -0.99 10.66
CA LEU A 36 18.63 0.43 10.91
C LEU A 36 17.94 1.11 9.75
N TYR A 37 17.39 2.29 9.97
CA TYR A 37 16.64 3.05 9.00
C TYR A 37 17.33 4.34 8.57
N ALA A 38 17.07 4.77 7.34
CA ALA A 38 17.31 6.14 6.89
C ALA A 38 16.04 6.69 6.24
N PHE A 39 15.55 7.83 6.75
CA PHE A 39 14.36 8.53 6.29
C PHE A 39 14.70 9.92 5.73
N PRO A 40 13.88 10.49 4.82
CA PRO A 40 14.04 11.86 4.38
C PRO A 40 13.72 12.87 5.51
N GLU A 41 14.32 14.04 5.43
CA GLU A 41 14.17 15.13 6.43
C GLU A 41 12.70 15.49 6.73
N ARG A 42 11.78 15.37 5.74
CA ARG A 42 10.35 15.61 5.96
C ARG A 42 9.69 14.67 6.99
N MET A 43 10.35 13.57 7.36
CA MET A 43 9.88 12.69 8.44
C MET A 43 9.99 13.30 9.82
N THR A 44 10.80 14.32 10.00
CA THR A 44 10.93 15.06 11.29
C THR A 44 9.76 15.99 11.58
N ASP A 45 8.77 16.08 10.70
CA ASP A 45 7.51 16.77 10.97
C ASP A 45 6.81 16.13 12.19
N ARG A 46 6.43 16.96 13.18
CA ARG A 46 5.79 16.52 14.43
C ARG A 46 4.50 15.70 14.21
N ARG A 47 3.87 15.82 13.05
CA ARG A 47 2.69 15.03 12.69
C ARG A 47 3.00 13.55 12.47
N ASN A 48 4.26 13.18 12.31
CA ASN A 48 4.72 11.80 12.14
C ASN A 48 5.12 11.15 13.47
N GLN A 49 4.23 11.15 14.45
CA GLN A 49 4.52 10.64 15.80
C GLN A 49 5.13 9.24 15.80
N TRP A 50 4.64 8.34 14.93
CA TRP A 50 5.15 6.98 14.81
C TRP A 50 6.65 6.91 14.47
N TYR A 51 7.19 7.91 13.75
CA TYR A 51 8.62 7.97 13.46
C TYR A 51 9.45 8.21 14.74
N PHE A 52 8.98 9.12 15.60
CA PHE A 52 9.66 9.40 16.86
C PHE A 52 9.61 8.21 17.82
N ASP A 53 8.50 7.45 17.80
CA ASP A 53 8.37 6.23 18.59
C ASP A 53 9.27 5.12 18.05
N LEU A 54 9.29 4.90 16.73
CA LEU A 54 10.21 3.96 16.09
C LEU A 54 11.68 4.28 16.42
N LYS A 55 12.04 5.55 16.40
CA LYS A 55 13.42 6.01 16.69
C LYS A 55 13.88 5.70 18.11
N LYS A 56 12.96 5.51 19.06
CA LYS A 56 13.29 5.07 20.44
C LYS A 56 13.70 3.59 20.49
N GLU A 57 13.18 2.79 19.56
CA GLU A 57 13.39 1.34 19.52
C GLU A 57 14.53 0.90 18.61
N VAL A 58 14.80 1.69 17.55
CA VAL A 58 15.77 1.32 16.50
C VAL A 58 16.50 2.53 15.96
N PRO A 59 17.82 2.42 15.64
CA PRO A 59 18.56 3.52 15.06
C PRO A 59 17.95 3.98 13.73
N ALA A 60 17.56 5.24 13.65
CA ALA A 60 17.00 5.87 12.48
C ALA A 60 17.72 7.17 12.16
N ALA A 61 18.37 7.22 11.01
CA ALA A 61 19.07 8.40 10.51
C ALA A 61 18.16 9.23 9.60
N ILE A 62 18.48 10.51 9.46
CA ILE A 62 17.82 11.41 8.52
C ILE A 62 18.78 11.79 7.40
N TYR A 63 18.28 11.81 6.17
CA TYR A 63 19.01 12.33 5.02
C TYR A 63 18.29 13.52 4.38
N LYS A 64 19.08 14.47 3.89
CA LYS A 64 18.60 15.66 3.18
C LYS A 64 18.38 15.41 1.70
N SER A 65 17.69 16.34 1.03
CA SER A 65 17.24 16.17 -0.35
C SER A 65 18.37 16.26 -1.39
N SER A 66 19.47 16.99 -1.10
CA SER A 66 20.54 17.21 -2.09
C SER A 66 21.34 15.92 -2.38
N VAL A 67 21.76 15.73 -3.63
CA VAL A 67 22.54 14.57 -4.07
C VAL A 67 23.80 14.37 -3.25
N LYS A 68 24.55 15.45 -3.04
CA LYS A 68 25.82 15.43 -2.30
C LYS A 68 25.64 15.01 -0.84
N GLU A 69 24.58 15.52 -0.21
CA GLU A 69 24.25 15.18 1.17
C GLU A 69 23.72 13.74 1.30
N LYS A 70 22.87 13.26 0.37
CA LYS A 70 22.47 11.86 0.32
C LYS A 70 23.66 10.91 0.25
N ILE A 71 24.57 11.15 -0.69
CA ILE A 71 25.78 10.30 -0.86
C ILE A 71 26.62 10.29 0.42
N ARG A 72 26.86 11.47 1.03
CA ARG A 72 27.64 11.57 2.28
C ARG A 72 26.95 10.84 3.44
N ALA A 73 25.64 11.07 3.61
CA ALA A 73 24.87 10.46 4.67
C ALA A 73 24.84 8.93 4.55
N PHE A 74 24.51 8.41 3.34
CA PHE A 74 24.47 6.97 3.12
C PHE A 74 25.84 6.33 3.32
N ARG A 75 26.93 6.92 2.76
CA ARG A 75 28.27 6.40 2.95
C ARG A 75 28.73 6.40 4.39
N LYS A 76 28.42 7.46 5.15
CA LYS A 76 28.70 7.56 6.57
C LYS A 76 27.98 6.45 7.36
N ILE A 77 26.66 6.30 7.17
CA ILE A 77 25.86 5.29 7.86
C ILE A 77 26.40 3.88 7.56
N ILE A 78 26.68 3.60 6.28
CA ILE A 78 27.18 2.27 5.83
C ILE A 78 28.52 1.94 6.51
N LYS A 79 29.46 2.89 6.53
CA LYS A 79 30.79 2.65 7.09
C LYS A 79 30.79 2.56 8.63
N GLU A 80 30.13 3.49 9.29
CA GLU A 80 30.13 3.56 10.76
C GLU A 80 29.44 2.37 11.40
N ASN A 81 28.44 1.79 10.72
CA ASN A 81 27.70 0.63 11.23
C ASN A 81 28.13 -0.69 10.58
N GLY A 82 29.10 -0.69 9.66
CA GLY A 82 29.52 -1.90 8.95
C GLY A 82 28.40 -2.57 8.18
N VAL A 83 27.50 -1.78 7.56
CA VAL A 83 26.35 -2.29 6.79
C VAL A 83 26.83 -3.14 5.62
N ASP A 84 26.28 -4.35 5.49
CA ASP A 84 26.55 -5.28 4.39
C ASP A 84 25.37 -5.40 3.39
N THR A 85 24.20 -4.86 3.76
CA THR A 85 22.99 -4.95 2.96
C THR A 85 22.24 -3.61 2.97
N VAL A 86 21.95 -3.05 1.80
CA VAL A 86 21.12 -1.84 1.62
C VAL A 86 19.85 -2.23 0.88
N HIS A 87 18.70 -1.83 1.41
CA HIS A 87 17.40 -2.01 0.76
C HIS A 87 16.65 -0.68 0.66
N THR A 88 16.25 -0.30 -0.56
CA THR A 88 15.57 0.96 -0.82
C THR A 88 14.07 0.79 -1.08
N HIS A 89 13.26 1.66 -0.49
CA HIS A 89 11.80 1.63 -0.56
C HIS A 89 11.26 3.00 -0.95
N PHE A 90 10.37 3.06 -1.93
CA PHE A 90 9.74 4.28 -2.47
C PHE A 90 10.72 5.33 -3.02
N THR A 91 12.02 5.01 -3.10
CA THR A 91 13.03 5.91 -3.65
C THR A 91 12.89 6.04 -5.16
N ASP A 92 13.26 7.20 -5.68
CA ASP A 92 13.46 7.41 -7.11
C ASP A 92 14.84 6.88 -7.59
N MET A 93 14.98 6.74 -8.89
CA MET A 93 16.24 6.27 -9.50
C MET A 93 17.43 7.18 -9.18
N LYS A 94 17.21 8.49 -9.00
CA LYS A 94 18.25 9.44 -8.61
C LYS A 94 18.78 9.14 -7.20
N THR A 95 17.94 8.80 -6.28
CA THR A 95 18.33 8.36 -4.92
C THR A 95 19.03 7.00 -4.97
N ASP A 96 18.58 6.07 -5.80
CA ASP A 96 19.23 4.77 -5.99
C ASP A 96 20.65 4.93 -6.60
N MET A 97 20.86 5.90 -7.49
CA MET A 97 22.20 6.28 -7.97
C MET A 97 23.08 6.83 -6.85
N CYS A 98 22.52 7.62 -5.91
CA CYS A 98 23.27 8.07 -4.73
C CYS A 98 23.73 6.90 -3.86
N VAL A 99 22.90 5.85 -3.73
CA VAL A 99 23.27 4.61 -3.04
C VAL A 99 24.43 3.91 -3.76
N ASN A 100 24.41 3.81 -5.10
CA ASN A 100 25.52 3.24 -5.87
C ASN A 100 26.83 3.96 -5.57
N ILE A 101 26.84 5.28 -5.61
CA ILE A 101 28.04 6.08 -5.35
C ILE A 101 28.48 5.92 -3.88
N ALA A 102 27.55 5.91 -2.94
CA ALA A 102 27.87 5.71 -1.52
C ALA A 102 28.51 4.35 -1.23
N CYS A 103 28.16 3.32 -2.01
CA CYS A 103 28.67 1.95 -1.87
C CYS A 103 29.97 1.69 -2.66
N LEU A 104 30.50 2.65 -3.44
CA LEU A 104 31.73 2.44 -4.21
C LEU A 104 32.89 2.02 -3.30
N GLY A 105 33.56 0.89 -3.70
CA GLY A 105 34.64 0.31 -2.94
C GLY A 105 34.26 -0.43 -1.66
N LEU A 106 32.97 -0.66 -1.44
CA LEU A 106 32.44 -1.42 -0.30
C LEU A 106 31.76 -2.71 -0.79
N ARG A 107 31.83 -3.77 0.03
CA ARG A 107 31.13 -5.04 -0.23
C ARG A 107 29.72 -4.98 0.36
N VAL A 108 28.78 -4.39 -0.37
CA VAL A 108 27.40 -4.17 0.07
C VAL A 108 26.43 -4.76 -0.94
N LYS A 109 25.54 -5.64 -0.49
CA LYS A 109 24.39 -6.11 -1.28
C LYS A 109 23.36 -4.99 -1.39
N LYS A 110 22.75 -4.84 -2.56
CA LYS A 110 21.76 -3.78 -2.80
C LYS A 110 20.47 -4.37 -3.34
N PHE A 111 19.35 -3.97 -2.75
CA PHE A 111 18.01 -4.39 -3.11
C PHE A 111 17.10 -3.18 -3.32
N LYS A 112 16.31 -3.19 -4.39
CA LYS A 112 15.27 -2.20 -4.68
C LYS A 112 13.92 -2.82 -4.50
N HIS A 113 13.00 -2.16 -3.78
CA HIS A 113 11.62 -2.61 -3.67
C HIS A 113 10.67 -1.66 -4.39
N TYR A 114 10.01 -2.14 -5.44
CA TYR A 114 8.97 -1.44 -6.17
C TYR A 114 7.58 -1.81 -5.64
N ARG A 115 6.86 -0.80 -5.12
CA ARG A 115 5.50 -0.93 -4.56
C ARG A 115 4.42 -0.23 -5.37
N SER A 116 4.81 0.54 -6.37
CA SER A 116 3.89 1.24 -7.26
C SER A 116 4.23 0.92 -8.70
N SER A 117 3.21 0.93 -9.57
CA SER A 117 3.43 0.87 -11.01
C SER A 117 4.28 2.06 -11.46
N PHE A 118 5.22 1.82 -12.31
CA PHE A 118 6.09 2.82 -12.91
C PHE A 118 5.98 2.86 -14.44
N GLY A 119 5.10 2.02 -14.99
CA GLY A 119 4.76 2.00 -16.41
C GLY A 119 5.90 1.59 -17.31
N SER A 120 5.80 1.95 -18.59
CA SER A 120 6.84 1.72 -19.58
C SER A 120 7.85 2.87 -19.61
N PHE A 121 9.13 2.53 -19.54
CA PHE A 121 10.20 3.52 -19.71
C PHE A 121 10.50 3.75 -21.19
N GLY A 122 10.69 5.01 -21.57
CA GLY A 122 11.31 5.36 -22.87
C GLY A 122 12.78 4.91 -22.92
N THR A 123 13.37 4.87 -24.12
CA THR A 123 14.72 4.34 -24.38
C THR A 123 15.79 4.93 -23.47
N ILE A 124 15.78 6.25 -23.28
CA ILE A 124 16.75 6.96 -22.43
C ILE A 124 16.62 6.51 -20.98
N LYS A 125 15.40 6.45 -20.45
CA LYS A 125 15.15 6.04 -19.07
C LYS A 125 15.52 4.57 -18.84
N LYS A 126 15.29 3.68 -19.83
CA LYS A 126 15.74 2.28 -19.80
C LYS A 126 17.26 2.19 -19.73
N PHE A 127 17.96 3.00 -20.51
CA PHE A 127 19.43 3.04 -20.47
C PHE A 127 19.95 3.41 -19.08
N PHE A 128 19.43 4.48 -18.47
CA PHE A 128 19.80 4.87 -17.11
C PHE A 128 19.40 3.83 -16.06
N ALA A 129 18.25 3.18 -16.19
CA ALA A 129 17.83 2.12 -15.30
C ALA A 129 18.79 0.91 -15.36
N ARG A 130 19.21 0.49 -16.57
CA ARG A 130 20.22 -0.55 -16.76
C ARG A 130 21.53 -0.19 -16.07
N LEU A 131 21.98 1.03 -16.22
CA LEU A 131 23.21 1.50 -15.60
C LEU A 131 23.09 1.55 -14.07
N CYS A 132 21.97 2.07 -13.57
CA CYS A 132 21.70 2.20 -12.14
C CYS A 132 21.66 0.83 -11.44
N TYR A 133 20.92 -0.13 -12.00
CA TYR A 133 20.64 -1.41 -11.33
C TYR A 133 21.61 -2.53 -11.71
N ARG A 134 22.59 -2.29 -12.57
CA ARG A 134 23.58 -3.30 -13.00
C ARG A 134 24.32 -3.97 -11.84
N SER A 135 24.56 -3.24 -10.76
CA SER A 135 25.30 -3.73 -9.59
C SER A 135 24.40 -4.09 -8.41
N TRP A 136 23.09 -4.17 -8.64
CA TRP A 136 22.12 -4.55 -7.59
C TRP A 136 21.89 -6.05 -7.60
N ASN A 137 21.65 -6.62 -6.42
CA ASN A 137 21.45 -8.05 -6.23
C ASN A 137 20.06 -8.49 -6.70
N ALA A 138 19.03 -7.69 -6.42
CA ALA A 138 17.69 -7.92 -6.94
C ALA A 138 16.83 -6.64 -6.94
N VAL A 139 15.84 -6.65 -7.83
CA VAL A 139 14.70 -5.73 -7.81
C VAL A 139 13.47 -6.52 -7.30
N ILE A 140 12.97 -6.18 -6.14
CA ILE A 140 11.83 -6.84 -5.50
C ILE A 140 10.54 -6.15 -5.94
N CYS A 141 9.58 -6.92 -6.41
CA CYS A 141 8.32 -6.46 -6.97
C CYS A 141 7.15 -6.99 -6.17
N VAL A 142 6.22 -6.12 -5.75
CA VAL A 142 5.11 -6.50 -4.86
C VAL A 142 3.98 -7.27 -5.53
N SER A 143 3.94 -7.28 -6.85
CA SER A 143 2.90 -8.00 -7.61
C SER A 143 3.43 -8.51 -8.95
N PRO A 144 2.76 -9.51 -9.57
CA PRO A 144 3.12 -9.98 -10.92
C PRO A 144 3.08 -8.88 -11.98
N HIS A 145 2.22 -7.87 -11.82
CA HIS A 145 2.18 -6.73 -12.71
C HIS A 145 3.48 -5.91 -12.63
N ILE A 146 3.90 -5.53 -11.41
CA ILE A 146 5.15 -4.79 -11.18
C ILE A 146 6.37 -5.63 -11.62
N LEU A 147 6.31 -6.96 -11.45
CA LEU A 147 7.37 -7.86 -11.92
C LEU A 147 7.54 -7.77 -13.45
N ARG A 148 6.44 -7.85 -14.22
CA ARG A 148 6.49 -7.71 -15.69
C ARG A 148 6.98 -6.32 -16.13
N GLU A 149 6.58 -5.25 -15.42
CA GLU A 149 7.15 -3.92 -15.68
C GLU A 149 8.65 -3.87 -15.43
N ALA A 150 9.13 -4.50 -14.36
CA ALA A 150 10.57 -4.56 -14.05
C ALA A 150 11.33 -5.38 -15.09
N GLU A 151 10.83 -6.54 -15.51
CA GLU A 151 11.41 -7.37 -16.58
C GLU A 151 11.56 -6.61 -17.90
N SER A 152 10.57 -5.78 -18.25
CA SER A 152 10.62 -5.02 -19.51
C SER A 152 11.47 -3.75 -19.45
N ASN A 153 11.70 -3.18 -18.26
CA ASN A 153 12.39 -1.89 -18.09
C ASN A 153 13.77 -2.01 -17.42
N ILE A 154 14.01 -3.03 -16.59
CA ILE A 154 15.20 -3.17 -15.75
C ILE A 154 15.87 -4.52 -16.05
N VAL A 155 16.50 -4.62 -17.20
CA VAL A 155 17.05 -5.89 -17.75
C VAL A 155 18.41 -6.28 -17.13
N SER A 156 19.02 -5.40 -16.34
CA SER A 156 20.39 -5.58 -15.82
C SER A 156 20.47 -6.23 -14.44
N CYS A 157 19.33 -6.47 -13.81
CA CYS A 157 19.23 -7.03 -12.48
C CYS A 157 18.06 -8.03 -12.44
N LYS A 158 18.15 -9.07 -11.63
CA LYS A 158 17.10 -10.08 -11.49
C LYS A 158 15.87 -9.49 -10.77
N PRO A 159 14.71 -9.38 -11.42
CA PRO A 159 13.46 -9.07 -10.69
C PRO A 159 12.98 -10.29 -9.93
N VAL A 160 12.44 -10.06 -8.73
CA VAL A 160 11.95 -11.12 -7.83
C VAL A 160 10.57 -10.72 -7.31
N LEU A 161 9.62 -11.63 -7.36
CA LEU A 161 8.30 -11.44 -6.78
C LEU A 161 8.33 -11.65 -5.26
N LEU A 162 7.93 -10.63 -4.52
CA LEU A 162 7.63 -10.70 -3.11
C LEU A 162 6.39 -9.86 -2.83
N ASN A 163 5.25 -10.50 -2.72
CA ASN A 163 4.02 -9.80 -2.35
C ASN A 163 4.20 -9.10 -1.00
N ASP A 164 3.68 -7.89 -0.88
CA ASP A 164 3.56 -7.22 0.40
C ASP A 164 2.62 -8.01 1.33
N ALA A 165 2.70 -7.75 2.62
CA ALA A 165 1.91 -8.42 3.64
C ALA A 165 1.13 -7.45 4.50
N VAL A 166 0.05 -7.92 5.12
CA VAL A 166 -0.76 -7.15 6.06
C VAL A 166 -0.45 -7.59 7.48
N TYR A 167 -0.23 -6.63 8.36
CA TYR A 167 -0.12 -6.88 9.79
C TYR A 167 -1.52 -6.97 10.40
N PHE A 168 -2.08 -8.17 10.38
CA PHE A 168 -3.47 -8.42 10.79
C PHE A 168 -3.79 -8.08 12.26
N PRO A 169 -2.88 -8.22 13.24
CA PRO A 169 -3.20 -7.85 14.63
C PRO A 169 -3.69 -6.40 14.80
N ARG A 170 -3.24 -5.47 13.94
CA ARG A 170 -3.76 -4.09 13.97
C ARG A 170 -5.24 -4.00 13.56
N MET A 171 -5.75 -4.97 12.82
CA MET A 171 -7.14 -5.02 12.36
C MET A 171 -8.09 -5.60 13.40
N ASP A 172 -7.55 -6.22 14.46
CA ASP A 172 -8.31 -6.76 15.58
C ASP A 172 -8.40 -5.78 16.76
N ASN A 173 -7.54 -4.75 16.78
CA ASN A 173 -7.59 -3.66 17.76
C ASN A 173 -8.26 -2.42 17.15
N TYR A 174 -9.55 -2.26 17.37
CA TYR A 174 -10.37 -1.20 16.77
C TYR A 174 -11.47 -0.71 17.71
N GLU A 175 -11.86 0.55 17.54
CA GLU A 175 -13.06 1.10 18.17
C GLU A 175 -14.31 0.55 17.48
N LYS A 176 -15.27 0.07 18.24
CA LYS A 176 -16.54 -0.41 17.67
C LYS A 176 -17.41 0.78 17.30
N LEU A 177 -17.51 1.03 15.99
CA LEU A 177 -18.39 2.03 15.40
C LEU A 177 -19.64 1.37 14.80
N CYS A 178 -20.78 2.06 14.87
CA CYS A 178 -21.98 1.73 14.13
C CYS A 178 -22.22 2.73 12.98
N LYS A 179 -23.15 2.44 12.08
CA LYS A 179 -23.47 3.32 10.94
C LYS A 179 -23.90 4.73 11.38
N PRO A 180 -24.74 4.91 12.43
CA PRO A 180 -25.09 6.24 12.96
C PRO A 180 -23.90 7.08 13.41
N ASP A 181 -22.83 6.48 13.95
CA ASP A 181 -21.59 7.21 14.31
C ASP A 181 -20.91 7.85 13.09
N LEU A 182 -21.21 7.32 11.91
CA LEU A 182 -20.72 7.82 10.62
C LEU A 182 -21.73 8.72 9.90
N GLY A 183 -22.87 9.04 10.55
CA GLY A 183 -23.97 9.83 9.98
C GLY A 183 -24.75 9.07 8.89
N VAL A 184 -24.86 7.75 9.01
CA VAL A 184 -25.55 6.84 8.08
C VAL A 184 -26.68 6.13 8.83
N PRO A 185 -27.91 6.07 8.28
CA PRO A 185 -29.01 5.32 8.92
C PRO A 185 -28.66 3.84 9.13
N GLU A 186 -29.05 3.26 10.25
CA GLU A 186 -28.77 1.84 10.57
C GLU A 186 -29.30 0.88 9.50
N SER A 187 -30.48 1.17 8.95
CA SER A 187 -31.15 0.37 7.92
C SER A 187 -30.53 0.51 6.51
N ALA A 188 -29.60 1.45 6.31
CA ALA A 188 -28.98 1.66 5.01
C ALA A 188 -27.83 0.67 4.76
N VAL A 189 -27.59 0.33 3.51
CA VAL A 189 -26.34 -0.35 3.10
C VAL A 189 -25.21 0.68 3.09
N LEU A 190 -24.14 0.41 3.84
CA LEU A 190 -22.98 1.27 3.88
C LEU A 190 -21.84 0.69 3.03
N CYS A 191 -21.51 1.36 1.94
CA CYS A 191 -20.28 1.14 1.17
C CYS A 191 -19.15 1.98 1.76
N PHE A 192 -17.96 1.38 1.86
CA PHE A 192 -16.75 2.07 2.33
C PHE A 192 -15.66 2.02 1.26
N ALA A 193 -14.94 3.13 1.08
CA ALA A 193 -13.79 3.24 0.20
C ALA A 193 -12.67 4.05 0.86
N ILE A 194 -11.44 3.84 0.42
CA ILE A 194 -10.27 4.64 0.84
C ILE A 194 -9.65 5.29 -0.39
N GLY A 195 -9.46 6.60 -0.35
CA GLY A 195 -8.86 7.31 -1.47
C GLY A 195 -8.28 8.67 -1.12
N TYR A 196 -7.07 8.91 -1.58
CA TYR A 196 -6.37 10.21 -1.46
C TYR A 196 -6.35 10.99 -2.78
N ASP A 197 -6.78 10.38 -3.86
CA ASP A 197 -6.86 10.97 -5.20
C ASP A 197 -8.19 10.58 -5.84
N TYR A 198 -8.95 11.59 -6.24
CA TYR A 198 -10.32 11.45 -6.71
C TYR A 198 -10.46 10.54 -7.92
N ARG A 199 -9.60 10.77 -8.92
CA ARG A 199 -9.61 10.02 -10.18
C ARG A 199 -8.82 8.71 -10.11
N LEU A 200 -7.60 8.76 -9.57
CA LEU A 200 -6.75 7.57 -9.49
C LEU A 200 -7.37 6.47 -8.64
N LYS A 201 -8.00 6.85 -7.50
CA LYS A 201 -8.67 5.91 -6.59
C LYS A 201 -10.12 5.61 -6.96
N GLY A 202 -10.62 6.20 -8.06
CA GLY A 202 -11.94 5.95 -8.59
C GLY A 202 -13.09 6.37 -7.68
N ILE A 203 -12.88 7.41 -6.84
CA ILE A 203 -13.93 7.95 -5.99
C ILE A 203 -15.08 8.46 -6.86
N ASP A 204 -14.78 9.07 -8.01
CA ASP A 204 -15.74 9.48 -9.01
C ASP A 204 -16.62 8.32 -9.50
N LEU A 205 -16.02 7.18 -9.82
CA LEU A 205 -16.76 5.98 -10.25
C LEU A 205 -17.64 5.41 -9.14
N ALA A 206 -17.11 5.38 -7.90
CA ALA A 206 -17.88 4.90 -6.75
C ALA A 206 -19.09 5.81 -6.46
N CYS A 207 -18.93 7.12 -6.59
CA CYS A 207 -20.02 8.08 -6.44
C CYS A 207 -21.08 7.91 -7.53
N GLU A 208 -20.69 7.76 -8.79
CA GLU A 208 -21.61 7.52 -9.92
C GLU A 208 -22.41 6.22 -9.73
N ALA A 209 -21.73 5.13 -9.37
CA ALA A 209 -22.37 3.83 -9.18
C ALA A 209 -23.37 3.84 -8.00
N VAL A 210 -23.00 4.45 -6.87
CA VAL A 210 -23.89 4.58 -5.72
C VAL A 210 -25.09 5.47 -6.06
N LYS A 211 -24.86 6.60 -6.76
CA LYS A 211 -25.97 7.47 -7.20
C LYS A 211 -26.97 6.69 -8.07
N LYS A 212 -26.50 5.93 -9.05
CA LYS A 212 -27.35 5.13 -9.94
C LYS A 212 -28.23 4.14 -9.14
N LEU A 213 -27.65 3.41 -8.20
CA LEU A 213 -28.41 2.46 -7.35
C LEU A 213 -29.41 3.19 -6.45
N ARG A 214 -29.12 4.40 -6.00
CA ARG A 214 -30.08 5.22 -5.25
C ARG A 214 -31.24 5.71 -6.12
N ASP A 215 -30.94 6.12 -7.36
CA ASP A 215 -31.97 6.50 -8.34
C ASP A 215 -32.89 5.30 -8.67
N GLU A 216 -32.40 4.06 -8.54
CA GLU A 216 -33.16 2.81 -8.63
C GLU A 216 -33.90 2.45 -7.34
N GLY A 217 -33.83 3.28 -6.28
CA GLY A 217 -34.55 3.13 -5.03
C GLY A 217 -33.83 2.39 -3.90
N LEU A 218 -32.56 2.04 -4.05
CA LEU A 218 -31.78 1.41 -2.96
C LEU A 218 -31.40 2.43 -1.88
N ASN A 219 -31.60 2.05 -0.61
CA ASN A 219 -31.10 2.83 0.53
C ASN A 219 -29.63 2.54 0.79
N ILE A 220 -28.74 3.10 -0.04
CA ILE A 220 -27.30 2.85 -0.03
C ILE A 220 -26.52 4.16 0.17
N TYR A 221 -25.46 4.11 0.98
CA TYR A 221 -24.58 5.23 1.32
C TYR A 221 -23.13 4.89 0.98
N LEU A 222 -22.34 5.91 0.70
CA LEU A 222 -20.90 5.79 0.48
C LEU A 222 -20.13 6.59 1.53
N ALA A 223 -19.24 5.94 2.27
CA ALA A 223 -18.26 6.60 3.12
C ALA A 223 -16.87 6.49 2.50
N VAL A 224 -16.17 7.61 2.36
CA VAL A 224 -14.82 7.66 1.80
C VAL A 224 -13.84 8.16 2.84
N CYS A 225 -12.92 7.32 3.28
CA CYS A 225 -11.80 7.77 4.10
C CYS A 225 -10.77 8.46 3.21
N THR A 226 -10.58 9.76 3.43
CA THR A 226 -9.63 10.60 2.71
C THR A 226 -8.32 10.77 3.50
N ALA A 227 -7.24 11.14 2.83
CA ALA A 227 -5.99 11.54 3.50
C ALA A 227 -6.07 12.99 4.02
N SER A 228 -5.07 13.81 3.75
CA SER A 228 -5.03 15.23 4.14
C SER A 228 -5.75 16.18 3.17
N ASN A 229 -6.34 15.66 2.10
CA ASN A 229 -6.93 16.42 0.98
C ASN A 229 -8.46 16.36 0.92
N THR A 230 -9.11 16.18 2.07
CA THR A 230 -10.57 16.08 2.19
C THR A 230 -11.31 17.23 1.52
N GLN A 231 -10.82 18.47 1.68
CA GLN A 231 -11.42 19.65 1.06
C GLN A 231 -11.38 19.59 -0.47
N THR A 232 -10.24 19.22 -1.05
CA THR A 232 -10.08 19.08 -2.51
C THR A 232 -11.01 18.01 -3.07
N ILE A 233 -11.14 16.87 -2.38
CA ILE A 233 -12.07 15.81 -2.78
C ILE A 233 -13.52 16.30 -2.69
N ALA A 234 -13.89 17.03 -1.64
CA ALA A 234 -15.24 17.61 -1.51
C ALA A 234 -15.57 18.59 -2.64
N GLU A 235 -14.60 19.41 -3.05
CA GLU A 235 -14.75 20.34 -4.20
C GLU A 235 -14.96 19.58 -5.51
N GLN A 236 -14.20 18.52 -5.75
CA GLN A 236 -14.35 17.66 -6.93
C GLN A 236 -15.70 16.96 -6.99
N ILE A 237 -16.21 16.49 -5.82
CA ILE A 237 -17.56 15.92 -5.71
C ILE A 237 -18.63 16.96 -6.04
N ARG A 238 -18.53 18.20 -5.49
CA ARG A 238 -19.47 19.27 -5.84
C ARG A 238 -19.43 19.63 -7.32
N ALA A 239 -18.24 19.62 -7.92
CA ALA A 239 -18.10 19.86 -9.35
C ALA A 239 -18.78 18.78 -10.21
N GLN A 240 -18.81 17.53 -9.72
CA GLN A 240 -19.44 16.41 -10.44
C GLN A 240 -20.97 16.40 -10.30
N PHE A 241 -21.50 16.76 -9.13
CA PHE A 241 -22.95 16.61 -8.82
C PHE A 241 -23.71 17.94 -8.68
N GLY A 242 -23.03 19.09 -8.78
CA GLY A 242 -23.61 20.41 -8.51
C GLY A 242 -23.63 20.77 -7.04
N GLU A 243 -23.82 19.79 -6.17
CA GLU A 243 -23.85 19.92 -4.71
C GLU A 243 -23.13 18.75 -4.03
N PHE A 244 -22.98 18.81 -2.72
CA PHE A 244 -22.42 17.68 -1.96
C PHE A 244 -23.56 16.74 -1.58
N PRO A 245 -23.56 15.47 -2.07
CA PRO A 245 -24.68 14.55 -1.85
C PRO A 245 -24.84 14.15 -0.38
N GLU A 246 -26.07 14.10 0.13
CA GLU A 246 -26.38 13.71 1.51
C GLU A 246 -25.94 12.26 1.81
N TRP A 247 -26.04 11.36 0.85
CA TRP A 247 -25.67 9.94 0.97
C TRP A 247 -24.17 9.69 0.95
N LEU A 248 -23.35 10.71 0.75
CA LEU A 248 -21.90 10.61 0.76
C LEU A 248 -21.31 11.18 2.04
N LYS A 249 -20.40 10.43 2.67
CA LYS A 249 -19.70 10.85 3.88
C LYS A 249 -18.18 10.86 3.64
N LEU A 250 -17.52 11.97 3.93
CA LEU A 250 -16.05 12.03 3.93
C LEU A 250 -15.54 11.83 5.36
N LEU A 251 -14.77 10.78 5.54
CA LEU A 251 -14.24 10.38 6.84
C LEU A 251 -12.77 10.78 6.99
N PRO A 252 -12.34 11.25 8.16
CA PRO A 252 -10.94 11.54 8.43
C PRO A 252 -10.11 10.24 8.46
N PRO A 253 -8.79 10.33 8.17
CA PRO A 253 -7.90 9.18 8.32
C PRO A 253 -7.75 8.81 9.81
N ARG A 254 -7.75 7.49 10.09
CA ARG A 254 -7.59 6.91 11.43
C ARG A 254 -6.43 5.93 11.47
N GLN A 255 -5.82 5.80 12.65
CA GLN A 255 -4.82 4.75 12.87
C GLN A 255 -5.49 3.36 12.93
N ASP A 256 -6.64 3.28 13.58
CA ASP A 256 -7.52 2.10 13.68
C ASP A 256 -8.52 2.02 12.51
N ILE A 257 -8.03 2.00 11.29
CA ILE A 257 -8.86 1.96 10.07
C ILE A 257 -9.85 0.79 10.07
N ALA A 258 -9.58 -0.26 10.85
CA ALA A 258 -10.46 -1.41 11.02
C ALA A 258 -11.86 -1.02 11.51
N SER A 259 -11.99 0.06 12.30
CA SER A 259 -13.29 0.60 12.75
C SER A 259 -14.21 0.91 11.58
N TYR A 260 -13.68 1.57 10.53
CA TYR A 260 -14.47 1.88 9.32
C TYR A 260 -14.80 0.64 8.49
N TYR A 261 -13.84 -0.26 8.29
CA TYR A 261 -14.10 -1.52 7.58
C TYR A 261 -15.23 -2.29 8.28
N ARG A 262 -15.20 -2.39 9.61
CA ARG A 262 -16.16 -3.20 10.36
C ARG A 262 -17.54 -2.56 10.43
N ALA A 263 -17.66 -1.23 10.44
CA ALA A 263 -18.92 -0.52 10.38
C ALA A 263 -19.61 -0.63 9.00
N ALA A 264 -18.86 -0.84 7.92
CA ALA A 264 -19.38 -0.96 6.57
C ALA A 264 -19.93 -2.36 6.27
N ASP A 265 -20.80 -2.48 5.28
CA ASP A 265 -21.30 -3.74 4.73
C ASP A 265 -20.45 -4.19 3.54
N ILE A 266 -20.08 -3.26 2.66
CA ILE A 266 -19.37 -3.51 1.41
C ILE A 266 -18.13 -2.61 1.36
N TYR A 267 -17.01 -3.17 0.90
CA TYR A 267 -15.82 -2.39 0.58
C TYR A 267 -15.67 -2.21 -0.93
N ILE A 268 -15.45 -0.97 -1.37
CA ILE A 268 -15.24 -0.62 -2.79
C ILE A 268 -13.79 -0.20 -3.00
N GLN A 269 -13.13 -0.83 -3.98
CA GLN A 269 -11.82 -0.40 -4.48
C GLN A 269 -11.91 -0.11 -5.97
N ALA A 270 -12.23 1.13 -6.32
CA ALA A 270 -12.45 1.54 -7.71
C ALA A 270 -11.20 2.11 -8.40
N SER A 271 -10.02 1.84 -7.87
CA SER A 271 -8.76 2.38 -8.39
C SER A 271 -8.52 2.04 -9.86
N ARG A 272 -8.05 3.04 -10.61
CA ARG A 272 -7.63 2.87 -12.01
C ARG A 272 -6.26 2.23 -12.17
N SER A 273 -5.43 2.31 -11.13
CA SER A 273 -4.10 1.68 -11.09
C SER A 273 -3.67 1.42 -9.65
N GLU A 274 -3.07 0.26 -9.42
CA GLU A 274 -2.52 -0.16 -8.13
C GLU A 274 -1.21 -0.93 -8.31
N GLY A 275 -0.36 -0.90 -7.28
CA GLY A 275 0.81 -1.78 -7.22
C GLY A 275 0.47 -3.13 -6.59
N PHE A 276 -0.14 -3.11 -5.40
CA PHE A 276 -0.54 -4.28 -4.63
C PHE A 276 -1.96 -4.15 -4.06
N CYS A 277 -2.30 -3.00 -3.50
CA CYS A 277 -3.56 -2.69 -2.81
C CYS A 277 -3.76 -3.44 -1.50
N TYR A 278 -3.21 -2.92 -0.41
CA TYR A 278 -3.43 -3.44 0.95
C TYR A 278 -4.92 -3.42 1.35
N ALA A 279 -5.64 -2.41 0.90
CA ALA A 279 -6.99 -2.11 1.37
C ALA A 279 -8.01 -3.22 1.08
N ILE A 280 -7.92 -3.91 -0.07
CA ILE A 280 -8.82 -5.05 -0.37
C ILE A 280 -8.50 -6.27 0.50
N VAL A 281 -7.24 -6.46 0.87
CA VAL A 281 -6.82 -7.54 1.78
C VAL A 281 -7.26 -7.25 3.21
N GLU A 282 -7.16 -5.99 3.65
CA GLU A 282 -7.67 -5.53 4.95
C GLU A 282 -9.19 -5.69 5.04
N ALA A 283 -9.92 -5.29 3.99
CA ALA A 283 -11.37 -5.47 3.90
C ALA A 283 -11.78 -6.95 3.96
N ALA A 284 -11.09 -7.81 3.21
CA ALA A 284 -11.29 -9.25 3.23
C ALA A 284 -11.04 -9.85 4.62
N TYR A 285 -9.96 -9.43 5.29
CA TYR A 285 -9.68 -9.83 6.67
C TYR A 285 -10.76 -9.40 7.64
N CYS A 286 -11.33 -8.20 7.46
CA CYS A 286 -12.48 -7.71 8.24
C CYS A 286 -13.81 -8.38 7.87
N GLY A 287 -13.80 -9.35 6.94
CA GLY A 287 -14.98 -10.12 6.55
C GLY A 287 -15.94 -9.36 5.64
N LYS A 288 -15.46 -8.36 4.89
CA LYS A 288 -16.33 -7.56 4.03
C LYS A 288 -16.51 -8.18 2.65
N THR A 289 -17.70 -7.99 2.07
CA THR A 289 -17.90 -8.17 0.64
C THR A 289 -17.09 -7.11 -0.10
N VAL A 290 -16.23 -7.53 -1.02
CA VAL A 290 -15.31 -6.64 -1.73
C VAL A 290 -15.72 -6.52 -3.19
N VAL A 291 -15.92 -5.29 -3.66
CA VAL A 291 -16.11 -4.95 -5.07
C VAL A 291 -14.85 -4.19 -5.54
N ALA A 292 -14.12 -4.74 -6.48
CA ALA A 292 -12.82 -4.22 -6.89
C ALA A 292 -12.70 -4.08 -8.42
N SER A 293 -11.98 -3.06 -8.89
CA SER A 293 -11.66 -2.92 -10.31
C SER A 293 -10.68 -4.01 -10.76
N ASP A 294 -10.78 -4.44 -12.01
CA ASP A 294 -9.86 -5.42 -12.60
C ASP A 294 -8.54 -4.80 -13.10
N CYS A 295 -8.11 -3.69 -12.49
CA CYS A 295 -6.85 -3.06 -12.86
C CYS A 295 -5.67 -4.02 -12.61
N PRO A 296 -4.58 -3.92 -13.41
CA PRO A 296 -3.53 -4.94 -13.46
C PRO A 296 -2.90 -5.28 -12.11
N GLY A 297 -2.69 -4.28 -11.23
CA GLY A 297 -2.09 -4.48 -9.91
C GLY A 297 -3.00 -5.23 -8.94
N MET A 298 -4.32 -5.09 -9.06
CA MET A 298 -5.30 -5.79 -8.22
C MET A 298 -5.67 -7.18 -8.76
N LYS A 299 -5.66 -7.36 -10.07
CA LYS A 299 -6.08 -8.62 -10.71
C LYS A 299 -5.29 -9.85 -10.22
N SER A 300 -4.07 -9.66 -9.74
CA SER A 300 -3.28 -10.74 -9.13
C SER A 300 -3.89 -11.35 -7.86
N HIS A 301 -4.81 -10.64 -7.20
CA HIS A 301 -5.54 -11.18 -6.05
C HIS A 301 -6.64 -12.17 -6.46
N ALA A 302 -7.13 -12.10 -7.70
CA ALA A 302 -8.12 -13.05 -8.22
C ALA A 302 -7.62 -14.51 -8.19
N GLU A 303 -6.30 -14.72 -8.32
CA GLU A 303 -5.67 -16.05 -8.30
C GLU A 303 -5.46 -16.58 -6.86
N LYS A 304 -5.88 -15.85 -5.83
CA LYS A 304 -5.60 -16.13 -4.41
C LYS A 304 -6.82 -16.62 -3.63
N ASN A 305 -7.76 -17.22 -4.32
CA ASN A 305 -8.97 -17.82 -3.72
C ASN A 305 -9.86 -16.84 -2.94
N PHE A 306 -9.92 -15.56 -3.40
CA PHE A 306 -10.87 -14.57 -2.91
C PHE A 306 -12.14 -14.58 -3.77
N ASP A 307 -13.29 -14.46 -3.13
CA ASP A 307 -14.58 -14.23 -3.80
C ASP A 307 -14.88 -12.74 -3.90
N PHE A 308 -14.01 -12.00 -4.61
CA PHE A 308 -14.22 -10.58 -4.89
C PHE A 308 -15.09 -10.42 -6.13
N LEU A 309 -15.96 -9.43 -6.10
CA LEU A 309 -16.74 -9.03 -7.26
C LEU A 309 -15.90 -8.06 -8.11
N TRP A 310 -15.42 -8.57 -9.24
CA TRP A 310 -14.58 -7.79 -10.14
C TRP A 310 -15.42 -7.02 -11.15
N PHE A 311 -15.18 -5.71 -11.28
CA PHE A 311 -15.79 -4.88 -12.31
C PHE A 311 -14.73 -4.33 -13.28
N LYS A 312 -15.16 -3.93 -14.47
CA LYS A 312 -14.27 -3.43 -15.51
C LYS A 312 -13.68 -2.08 -15.13
N ASN A 313 -12.36 -1.97 -15.16
CA ASN A 313 -11.62 -0.79 -14.76
C ASN A 313 -12.10 0.47 -15.51
N GLY A 314 -12.43 1.52 -14.78
CA GLY A 314 -12.89 2.81 -15.32
C GLY A 314 -14.37 2.87 -15.71
N ASP A 315 -15.15 1.82 -15.47
CA ASP A 315 -16.53 1.67 -15.89
C ASP A 315 -17.48 1.71 -14.68
N SER A 316 -18.20 2.82 -14.50
CA SER A 316 -19.14 3.03 -13.38
C SER A 316 -20.42 2.19 -13.50
N ASP A 317 -20.85 1.84 -14.73
CA ASP A 317 -22.00 0.97 -14.93
C ASP A 317 -21.69 -0.47 -14.52
N SER A 318 -20.51 -0.96 -14.91
CA SER A 318 -20.00 -2.26 -14.45
C SER A 318 -19.86 -2.28 -12.92
N LEU A 319 -19.37 -1.19 -12.30
CA LEU A 319 -19.30 -1.08 -10.84
C LEU A 319 -20.69 -1.12 -10.21
N SER A 320 -21.67 -0.38 -10.76
CA SER A 320 -23.07 -0.36 -10.27
C SER A 320 -23.69 -1.76 -10.29
N GLU A 321 -23.51 -2.50 -11.38
CA GLU A 321 -23.97 -3.90 -11.49
C GLU A 321 -23.39 -4.77 -10.38
N LYS A 322 -22.05 -4.71 -10.17
CA LYS A 322 -21.39 -5.50 -9.12
C LYS A 322 -21.75 -5.08 -7.71
N LEU A 323 -22.02 -3.80 -7.48
CA LEU A 323 -22.55 -3.32 -6.21
C LEU A 323 -23.95 -3.85 -5.93
N GLY A 324 -24.82 -3.86 -6.93
CA GLY A 324 -26.15 -4.48 -6.82
C GLY A 324 -26.10 -5.97 -6.47
N GLN A 325 -25.10 -6.70 -7.00
CA GLN A 325 -24.83 -8.09 -6.60
C GLN A 325 -24.30 -8.17 -5.16
N ALA A 326 -23.37 -7.27 -4.78
CA ALA A 326 -22.77 -7.23 -3.45
C ALA A 326 -23.79 -6.98 -2.34
N VAL A 327 -24.80 -6.12 -2.58
CA VAL A 327 -25.90 -5.86 -1.62
C VAL A 327 -26.63 -7.15 -1.24
N LYS A 328 -26.86 -8.05 -2.21
CA LYS A 328 -27.53 -9.35 -1.97
C LYS A 328 -26.63 -10.37 -1.27
N MET A 329 -25.32 -10.17 -1.29
CA MET A 329 -24.31 -11.11 -0.76
C MET A 329 -23.72 -10.65 0.58
N SER A 330 -23.91 -9.40 0.98
CA SER A 330 -23.22 -8.77 2.12
C SER A 330 -23.46 -9.43 3.48
N GLU A 331 -24.51 -10.23 3.62
CA GLU A 331 -24.85 -10.98 4.84
C GLU A 331 -24.27 -12.42 4.87
N SER A 332 -23.54 -12.85 3.83
CA SER A 332 -23.00 -14.21 3.75
C SER A 332 -21.81 -14.42 4.71
N SER A 333 -22.05 -15.14 5.80
CA SER A 333 -21.02 -15.53 6.76
C SER A 333 -19.95 -16.47 6.15
N GLU A 334 -20.33 -17.32 5.19
CA GLU A 334 -19.43 -18.23 4.51
C GLU A 334 -18.43 -17.48 3.62
N LEU A 335 -18.92 -16.51 2.82
CA LEU A 335 -18.09 -15.64 2.00
C LEU A 335 -17.08 -14.86 2.84
N SER A 336 -17.55 -14.30 3.94
CA SER A 336 -16.73 -13.57 4.91
C SER A 336 -15.61 -14.44 5.48
N ALA A 337 -15.93 -15.65 5.94
CA ALA A 337 -14.96 -16.58 6.50
C ALA A 337 -13.92 -17.05 5.47
N LYS A 338 -14.35 -17.31 4.22
CA LYS A 338 -13.47 -17.69 3.12
C LYS A 338 -12.49 -16.59 2.76
N ASN A 339 -12.98 -15.36 2.57
CA ASN A 339 -12.14 -14.21 2.23
C ASN A 339 -11.14 -13.89 3.36
N ARG A 340 -11.56 -13.97 4.63
CA ARG A 340 -10.67 -13.78 5.78
C ARG A 340 -9.55 -14.84 5.79
N ARG A 341 -9.87 -16.11 5.56
CA ARG A 341 -8.87 -17.18 5.50
C ARG A 341 -7.88 -16.96 4.35
N SER A 342 -8.39 -16.63 3.16
CA SER A 342 -7.56 -16.34 1.99
C SER A 342 -6.61 -15.15 2.24
N ALA A 343 -7.03 -14.12 2.99
CA ALA A 343 -6.17 -13.01 3.37
C ALA A 343 -5.00 -13.49 4.25
N ILE A 344 -5.26 -14.30 5.28
CA ILE A 344 -4.25 -14.84 6.19
C ILE A 344 -3.27 -15.75 5.45
N ASP A 345 -3.77 -16.70 4.67
CA ASP A 345 -2.96 -17.71 3.99
C ASP A 345 -2.01 -17.10 2.95
N ASN A 346 -2.46 -16.09 2.22
CA ASN A 346 -1.68 -15.50 1.13
C ASN A 346 -0.80 -14.31 1.53
N TYR A 347 -1.21 -13.54 2.55
CA TYR A 347 -0.62 -12.23 2.84
C TYR A 347 -0.19 -12.06 4.30
N SER A 348 0.12 -13.15 5.00
CA SER A 348 0.67 -13.07 6.35
C SER A 348 2.09 -12.48 6.34
N ILE A 349 2.36 -11.69 7.37
CA ILE A 349 3.63 -11.01 7.55
C ILE A 349 4.77 -12.00 7.81
N GLU A 350 4.46 -13.13 8.43
CA GLU A 350 5.39 -14.23 8.71
C GLU A 350 5.95 -14.83 7.42
N ASN A 351 5.05 -15.13 6.46
CA ASN A 351 5.42 -15.71 5.18
C ASN A 351 6.26 -14.75 4.34
N MET A 352 5.89 -13.47 4.34
CA MET A 352 6.66 -12.42 3.64
C MET A 352 8.05 -12.28 4.25
N SER A 353 8.15 -12.25 5.57
CA SER A 353 9.40 -12.11 6.31
C SER A 353 10.38 -13.25 6.02
N LYS A 354 9.92 -14.51 6.03
CA LYS A 354 10.72 -15.68 5.65
C LYS A 354 11.25 -15.60 4.21
N LYS A 355 10.42 -15.16 3.27
CA LYS A 355 10.81 -14.96 1.86
C LYS A 355 11.84 -13.84 1.72
N LEU A 356 11.64 -12.71 2.41
CA LEU A 356 12.58 -11.59 2.39
C LEU A 356 13.95 -12.01 2.93
N TYR A 357 13.98 -12.80 4.01
CA TYR A 357 15.23 -13.36 4.56
C TYR A 357 15.98 -14.18 3.50
N ARG A 358 15.30 -15.09 2.79
CA ARG A 358 15.90 -15.91 1.73
C ARG A 358 16.45 -15.03 0.60
N ILE A 359 15.74 -13.99 0.20
CA ILE A 359 16.22 -13.05 -0.83
C ILE A 359 17.52 -12.38 -0.37
N TYR A 360 17.63 -11.92 0.87
CA TYR A 360 18.85 -11.31 1.40
C TYR A 360 20.00 -12.32 1.51
N ALA A 361 19.69 -13.56 1.90
CA ALA A 361 20.67 -14.64 2.00
C ALA A 361 21.17 -15.12 0.62
N GLY A 362 20.44 -14.83 -0.46
CA GLY A 362 20.74 -15.30 -1.81
C GLY A 362 20.28 -16.75 -2.06
N MET A 363 19.27 -17.21 -1.29
CA MET A 363 18.69 -18.55 -1.37
C MET A 363 17.40 -18.57 -2.20
#